data_9150ea65a80362af78d1151dc596af61
#
_entry.id   9150ea65a80362af78d1151dc596af61
#
_cell.length_a   1.000
_cell.length_b   1.000
_cell.length_c   1.000
_cell.angle_alpha   90.00
_cell.angle_beta   90.00
_cell.angle_gamma   90.00
#
_symmetry.space_group_name_H-M   'P 1'
#
loop_
_entity.id
_entity.type
_entity.pdbx_description
1 polymer ?
#
loop_
_entity_poly.entity_id
_entity_poly.type
_entity_poly.pdbx_seq_one_letter_code
_entity_poly.pdbx_strand_id
1 'polypeptide(L)'
;MSDLEKAKSATGISDRQFKRLAAFIEKELGIRMPDTKRVMLESRLQKRLRAVKVATYDEYIDRVFSGDDTELIHMIDVVTTNKTDFFREPDHFDILTSRLLPKAMDRNGGSRVFSFWSAGCATGEEPYTLAMVLEEFRQAHQGFDYKIVASDISTRALEAASSAVYHADRVIPVPPSYKKKYLLRSRDPDRPEVRIKKELRDKIGFLRINFMDERFPFDGQFDVIFCRNVIIYFDRETQERILGNMCKYLRQGGNLILGHSETLTGMNLPLRGLAPTVYERL
;
A
#
# COMPACT_ATOMS: atom_id res chain seq x y z
N MET A 1 -20.44 0.52 -41.35
CA MET A 1 -19.40 1.03 -40.44
C MET A 1 -18.50 1.94 -41.27
N SER A 2 -18.47 3.23 -40.92
CA SER A 2 -17.68 4.23 -41.66
C SER A 2 -16.18 4.06 -41.38
N ASP A 3 -15.32 4.48 -42.32
CA ASP A 3 -13.86 4.44 -42.14
C ASP A 3 -13.38 5.23 -40.91
N LEU A 4 -14.18 6.20 -40.43
CA LEU A 4 -14.00 6.92 -39.19
C LEU A 4 -14.24 6.04 -37.94
N GLU A 5 -15.15 5.06 -38.01
CA GLU A 5 -15.36 4.07 -36.92
C GLU A 5 -14.24 3.04 -36.87
N LYS A 6 -13.72 2.63 -38.04
CA LYS A 6 -12.55 1.76 -38.12
C LYS A 6 -11.26 2.47 -37.65
N ALA A 7 -11.09 3.75 -37.97
CA ALA A 7 -9.94 4.55 -37.48
C ALA A 7 -9.99 4.82 -35.95
N LYS A 8 -11.17 5.00 -35.34
CA LYS A 8 -11.33 5.09 -33.90
C LYS A 8 -11.11 3.75 -33.20
N SER A 9 -11.42 2.62 -33.86
CA SER A 9 -11.15 1.26 -33.37
C SER A 9 -9.64 0.93 -33.33
N ALA A 10 -8.82 1.65 -34.09
CA ALA A 10 -7.37 1.41 -34.14
C ALA A 10 -6.58 2.16 -33.04
N THR A 11 -7.20 3.09 -32.29
CA THR A 11 -6.51 3.93 -31.32
C THR A 11 -6.99 3.78 -29.86
N GLY A 12 -8.15 3.18 -29.59
CA GLY A 12 -8.74 3.05 -28.28
C GLY A 12 -9.13 1.63 -27.88
N ILE A 13 -9.32 1.43 -26.56
CA ILE A 13 -9.82 0.15 -26.04
C ILE A 13 -11.32 -0.01 -26.33
N SER A 14 -11.74 -1.11 -27.01
CA SER A 14 -13.14 -1.41 -27.28
C SER A 14 -13.89 -1.84 -25.99
N ASP A 15 -15.24 -1.80 -26.03
CA ASP A 15 -16.09 -2.25 -24.91
C ASP A 15 -15.78 -3.71 -24.52
N ARG A 16 -15.62 -4.58 -25.51
CA ARG A 16 -15.31 -6.00 -25.28
C ARG A 16 -13.95 -6.17 -24.59
N GLN A 17 -12.93 -5.48 -25.06
CA GLN A 17 -11.58 -5.52 -24.49
C GLN A 17 -11.56 -4.94 -23.08
N PHE A 18 -12.22 -3.79 -22.85
CA PHE A 18 -12.33 -3.21 -21.52
C PHE A 18 -13.01 -4.15 -20.53
N LYS A 19 -14.16 -4.72 -20.90
CA LYS A 19 -14.88 -5.67 -20.02
C LYS A 19 -14.04 -6.91 -19.70
N ARG A 20 -13.29 -7.42 -20.67
CA ARG A 20 -12.40 -8.58 -20.49
C ARG A 20 -11.27 -8.27 -19.49
N LEU A 21 -10.63 -7.10 -19.64
CA LEU A 21 -9.61 -6.63 -18.68
C LEU A 21 -10.18 -6.31 -17.31
N ALA A 22 -11.31 -5.62 -17.25
CA ALA A 22 -11.98 -5.27 -16.00
C ALA A 22 -12.32 -6.52 -15.20
N ALA A 23 -12.95 -7.52 -15.83
CA ALA A 23 -13.27 -8.79 -15.18
C ALA A 23 -12.02 -9.52 -14.66
N PHE A 24 -10.92 -9.49 -15.42
CA PHE A 24 -9.65 -10.06 -14.99
C PHE A 24 -9.08 -9.31 -13.77
N ILE A 25 -9.03 -7.97 -13.83
CA ILE A 25 -8.52 -7.12 -12.73
C ILE A 25 -9.36 -7.30 -11.46
N GLU A 26 -10.68 -7.35 -11.59
CA GLU A 26 -11.57 -7.57 -10.45
C GLU A 26 -11.38 -8.96 -9.85
N LYS A 27 -11.27 -10.00 -10.69
CA LYS A 27 -11.07 -11.38 -10.22
C LYS A 27 -9.72 -11.57 -9.53
N GLU A 28 -8.63 -11.13 -10.15
CA GLU A 28 -7.27 -11.40 -9.67
C GLU A 28 -6.79 -10.41 -8.58
N LEU A 29 -7.26 -9.16 -8.64
CA LEU A 29 -6.82 -8.09 -7.74
C LEU A 29 -7.92 -7.57 -6.82
N GLY A 30 -9.18 -7.94 -7.05
CA GLY A 30 -10.33 -7.40 -6.32
C GLY A 30 -10.66 -5.94 -6.66
N ILE A 31 -9.87 -5.28 -7.49
CA ILE A 31 -9.98 -3.85 -7.77
C ILE A 31 -11.17 -3.60 -8.71
N ARG A 32 -12.16 -2.86 -8.23
CA ARG A 32 -13.31 -2.45 -9.05
C ARG A 32 -12.90 -1.59 -10.23
N MET A 33 -13.36 -1.99 -11.42
CA MET A 33 -13.02 -1.33 -12.68
C MET A 33 -14.30 -0.87 -13.44
N PRO A 34 -15.04 0.13 -12.91
CA PRO A 34 -16.23 0.65 -13.57
C PRO A 34 -15.87 1.36 -14.89
N ASP A 35 -16.85 1.54 -15.78
CA ASP A 35 -16.65 2.19 -17.09
C ASP A 35 -16.03 3.59 -17.01
N THR A 36 -16.25 4.31 -15.89
CA THR A 36 -15.62 5.61 -15.63
C THR A 36 -14.10 5.56 -15.57
N LYS A 37 -13.51 4.39 -15.30
CA LYS A 37 -12.05 4.19 -15.28
C LYS A 37 -11.46 3.78 -16.63
N ARG A 38 -12.26 3.63 -17.69
CA ARG A 38 -11.81 3.20 -19.03
C ARG A 38 -10.68 4.06 -19.57
N VAL A 39 -10.86 5.38 -19.59
CA VAL A 39 -9.86 6.32 -20.14
C VAL A 39 -8.54 6.23 -19.36
N MET A 40 -8.63 6.07 -18.04
CA MET A 40 -7.45 5.86 -17.21
C MET A 40 -6.73 4.55 -17.55
N LEU A 41 -7.47 3.46 -17.64
CA LEU A 41 -6.91 2.14 -17.98
C LEU A 41 -6.26 2.17 -19.36
N GLU A 42 -6.95 2.72 -20.35
CA GLU A 42 -6.44 2.90 -21.70
C GLU A 42 -5.12 3.68 -21.72
N SER A 43 -5.09 4.86 -21.12
CA SER A 43 -3.88 5.70 -21.05
C SER A 43 -2.71 4.98 -20.41
N ARG A 44 -2.97 4.21 -19.35
CA ARG A 44 -1.94 3.45 -18.64
C ARG A 44 -1.42 2.28 -19.48
N LEU A 45 -2.31 1.52 -20.12
CA LEU A 45 -1.95 0.36 -20.94
C LEU A 45 -1.26 0.75 -22.25
N GLN A 46 -1.60 1.89 -22.86
CA GLN A 46 -0.88 2.36 -24.07
C GLN A 46 0.63 2.43 -23.87
N LYS A 47 1.09 2.80 -22.68
CA LYS A 47 2.53 2.80 -22.36
C LYS A 47 3.11 1.38 -22.39
N ARG A 48 2.32 0.38 -21.95
CA ARG A 48 2.75 -1.02 -21.98
C ARG A 48 2.79 -1.57 -23.37
N LEU A 49 1.74 -1.34 -24.18
CA LEU A 49 1.72 -1.77 -25.59
C LEU A 49 2.99 -1.32 -26.32
N ARG A 50 3.37 -0.03 -26.14
CA ARG A 50 4.59 0.51 -26.73
C ARG A 50 5.85 -0.19 -26.20
N ALA A 51 5.92 -0.44 -24.90
CA ALA A 51 7.09 -1.07 -24.28
C ALA A 51 7.30 -2.52 -24.77
N VAL A 52 6.21 -3.27 -24.93
CA VAL A 52 6.27 -4.67 -25.41
C VAL A 52 6.15 -4.80 -26.93
N LYS A 53 6.05 -3.66 -27.65
CA LYS A 53 6.01 -3.58 -29.13
C LYS A 53 4.84 -4.35 -29.75
N VAL A 54 3.68 -4.37 -29.10
CA VAL A 54 2.44 -4.88 -29.69
C VAL A 54 1.59 -3.73 -30.24
N ALA A 55 0.87 -3.99 -31.33
CA ALA A 55 0.13 -2.95 -32.05
C ALA A 55 -1.30 -2.76 -31.50
N THR A 56 -1.90 -3.80 -30.94
CA THR A 56 -3.31 -3.83 -30.56
C THR A 56 -3.54 -4.25 -29.12
N TYR A 57 -4.69 -3.85 -28.56
CA TYR A 57 -5.12 -4.31 -27.24
C TYR A 57 -5.43 -5.81 -27.21
N ASP A 58 -5.89 -6.42 -28.32
CA ASP A 58 -6.14 -7.86 -28.35
C ASP A 58 -4.83 -8.64 -28.22
N GLU A 59 -3.79 -8.29 -28.98
CA GLU A 59 -2.45 -8.90 -28.83
C GLU A 59 -1.91 -8.75 -27.41
N TYR A 60 -2.11 -7.57 -26.80
CA TYR A 60 -1.67 -7.33 -25.43
C TYR A 60 -2.42 -8.18 -24.42
N ILE A 61 -3.74 -8.25 -24.53
CA ILE A 61 -4.61 -9.04 -23.66
C ILE A 61 -4.27 -10.52 -23.78
N ASP A 62 -4.10 -11.02 -25.01
CA ASP A 62 -3.77 -12.41 -25.25
C ASP A 62 -2.39 -12.76 -24.68
N ARG A 63 -1.41 -11.87 -24.79
CA ARG A 63 -0.10 -12.04 -24.17
C ARG A 63 -0.19 -12.15 -22.64
N VAL A 64 -0.89 -11.22 -21.97
CA VAL A 64 -1.06 -11.25 -20.52
C VAL A 64 -1.80 -12.52 -20.07
N PHE A 65 -2.81 -12.96 -20.82
CA PHE A 65 -3.65 -14.10 -20.44
C PHE A 65 -3.06 -15.46 -20.86
N SER A 66 -2.04 -15.48 -21.73
CA SER A 66 -1.33 -16.70 -22.10
C SER A 66 -0.29 -17.17 -21.09
N GLY A 67 -0.13 -16.45 -19.95
CA GLY A 67 0.78 -16.82 -18.87
C GLY A 67 2.16 -16.14 -18.95
N ASP A 68 2.25 -14.97 -19.61
CA ASP A 68 3.43 -14.11 -19.46
C ASP A 68 3.39 -13.44 -18.09
N ASP A 69 3.86 -14.15 -17.06
CA ASP A 69 3.88 -13.68 -15.66
C ASP A 69 4.63 -12.35 -15.50
N THR A 70 5.64 -12.11 -16.32
CA THR A 70 6.41 -10.86 -16.31
C THR A 70 5.55 -9.70 -16.77
N GLU A 71 4.82 -9.86 -17.88
CA GLU A 71 3.94 -8.80 -18.37
C GLU A 71 2.71 -8.62 -17.49
N LEU A 72 2.21 -9.67 -16.87
CA LEU A 72 1.15 -9.58 -15.88
C LEU A 72 1.57 -8.69 -14.70
N ILE A 73 2.77 -8.84 -14.16
CA ILE A 73 3.32 -7.99 -13.09
C ILE A 73 3.36 -6.52 -13.56
N HIS A 74 3.86 -6.27 -14.76
CA HIS A 74 3.90 -4.91 -15.32
C HIS A 74 2.51 -4.31 -15.54
N MET A 75 1.53 -5.13 -15.95
CA MET A 75 0.14 -4.69 -16.05
C MET A 75 -0.41 -4.29 -14.68
N ILE A 76 -0.18 -5.10 -13.65
CA ILE A 76 -0.57 -4.80 -12.27
C ILE A 76 0.05 -3.47 -11.81
N ASP A 77 1.34 -3.26 -12.06
CA ASP A 77 2.06 -2.03 -11.72
C ASP A 77 1.47 -0.76 -12.33
N VAL A 78 0.92 -0.85 -13.54
CA VAL A 78 0.32 0.33 -14.19
C VAL A 78 -1.16 0.50 -13.87
N VAL A 79 -1.86 -0.57 -13.51
CA VAL A 79 -3.29 -0.53 -13.16
C VAL A 79 -3.49 -0.01 -11.73
N THR A 80 -2.60 -0.34 -10.81
CA THR A 80 -2.67 0.08 -9.41
C THR A 80 -2.45 1.58 -9.25
N THR A 81 -3.00 2.14 -8.17
CA THR A 81 -2.84 3.55 -7.83
C THR A 81 -2.05 3.66 -6.54
N ASN A 82 -0.82 4.18 -6.64
CA ASN A 82 0.16 4.22 -5.56
C ASN A 82 0.33 5.65 -5.01
N LYS A 83 -0.80 6.36 -4.72
CA LYS A 83 -0.74 7.70 -4.14
C LYS A 83 -0.58 7.61 -2.63
N THR A 84 0.53 8.11 -2.13
CA THR A 84 0.86 8.17 -0.70
C THR A 84 1.66 9.43 -0.40
N ASP A 85 1.72 9.84 0.85
CA ASP A 85 2.48 11.00 1.31
C ASP A 85 3.06 10.73 2.70
N PHE A 86 4.22 11.34 3.01
CA PHE A 86 4.76 11.33 4.37
C PHE A 86 3.79 12.02 5.32
N PHE A 87 3.63 11.48 6.53
CA PHE A 87 2.77 12.01 7.58
C PHE A 87 1.30 12.23 7.15
N ARG A 88 0.81 11.45 6.18
CA ARG A 88 -0.60 11.46 5.80
C ARG A 88 -1.46 11.06 7.00
N GLU A 89 -2.54 11.84 7.29
CA GLU A 89 -3.47 11.62 8.41
C GLU A 89 -2.70 11.47 9.74
N PRO A 90 -2.04 12.55 10.23
CA PRO A 90 -1.05 12.50 11.31
C PRO A 90 -1.64 12.09 12.66
N ASP A 91 -2.91 12.32 12.90
CA ASP A 91 -3.64 11.93 14.11
C ASP A 91 -3.56 10.42 14.40
N HIS A 92 -3.43 9.57 13.39
CA HIS A 92 -3.20 8.13 13.60
C HIS A 92 -1.89 7.84 14.31
N PHE A 93 -0.82 8.58 13.99
CA PHE A 93 0.47 8.43 14.66
C PHE A 93 0.45 9.01 16.06
N ASP A 94 -0.32 10.08 16.28
CA ASP A 94 -0.53 10.66 17.62
C ASP A 94 -1.29 9.67 18.53
N ILE A 95 -2.38 9.07 18.04
CA ILE A 95 -3.12 8.03 18.78
C ILE A 95 -2.22 6.81 19.03
N LEU A 96 -1.42 6.39 18.04
CA LEU A 96 -0.50 5.28 18.19
C LEU A 96 0.44 5.48 19.37
N THR A 97 1.13 6.62 19.42
CA THR A 97 2.18 6.89 20.44
C THR A 97 1.63 7.30 21.78
N SER A 98 0.51 8.04 21.82
CA SER A 98 -0.05 8.55 23.10
C SER A 98 -0.98 7.56 23.81
N ARG A 99 -1.56 6.59 23.09
CA ARG A 99 -2.59 5.69 23.64
C ARG A 99 -2.34 4.21 23.39
N LEU A 100 -2.05 3.80 22.15
CA LEU A 100 -2.02 2.39 21.80
C LEU A 100 -0.75 1.71 22.29
N LEU A 101 0.42 2.31 22.05
CA LEU A 101 1.71 1.74 22.46
C LEU A 101 1.88 1.71 23.98
N PRO A 102 1.58 2.77 24.75
CA PRO A 102 1.65 2.70 26.22
C PRO A 102 0.77 1.56 26.76
N LYS A 103 -0.50 1.47 26.33
CA LYS A 103 -1.40 0.39 26.72
C LYS A 103 -0.88 -0.99 26.36
N ALA A 104 -0.23 -1.13 25.20
CA ALA A 104 0.33 -2.41 24.74
C ALA A 104 1.59 -2.78 25.53
N MET A 105 2.42 -1.83 25.94
CA MET A 105 3.58 -2.06 26.82
C MET A 105 3.15 -2.53 28.20
N ASP A 106 2.17 -1.87 28.82
CA ASP A 106 1.64 -2.24 30.13
C ASP A 106 1.11 -3.67 30.17
N ARG A 107 0.38 -4.09 29.13
CA ARG A 107 -0.16 -5.45 29.02
C ARG A 107 0.89 -6.54 28.92
N ASN A 108 2.05 -6.25 28.38
CA ASN A 108 3.06 -7.25 28.05
C ASN A 108 4.20 -7.35 29.07
N GLY A 109 4.13 -6.62 30.19
CA GLY A 109 5.06 -6.76 31.32
C GLY A 109 6.51 -6.40 31.00
N GLY A 110 6.75 -5.54 29.99
CA GLY A 110 8.10 -5.05 29.75
C GLY A 110 8.64 -5.21 28.33
N SER A 111 9.91 -5.56 28.24
CA SER A 111 10.70 -5.49 27.00
C SER A 111 10.31 -6.55 25.97
N ARG A 112 9.88 -6.10 24.78
CA ARG A 112 9.73 -6.96 23.59
C ARG A 112 9.81 -6.16 22.30
N VAL A 113 10.01 -6.89 21.19
CA VAL A 113 9.94 -6.33 19.83
C VAL A 113 8.49 -6.33 19.36
N PHE A 114 7.94 -5.14 19.12
CA PHE A 114 6.61 -4.93 18.57
C PHE A 114 6.63 -5.10 17.05
N SER A 115 5.61 -5.74 16.51
CA SER A 115 5.51 -6.03 15.08
C SER A 115 4.41 -5.19 14.44
N PHE A 116 4.76 -4.47 13.37
CA PHE A 116 3.86 -3.60 12.62
C PHE A 116 3.73 -4.09 11.18
N TRP A 117 2.55 -3.94 10.60
CA TRP A 117 2.34 -4.19 9.18
C TRP A 117 1.74 -2.95 8.53
N SER A 118 2.46 -2.37 7.55
CA SER A 118 1.97 -1.35 6.63
C SER A 118 1.49 -2.05 5.37
N ALA A 119 0.17 -2.23 5.27
CA ALA A 119 -0.50 -2.99 4.22
C ALA A 119 -0.97 -2.04 3.11
N GLY A 120 -0.42 -2.18 1.90
CA GLY A 120 -0.60 -1.24 0.78
C GLY A 120 0.31 -0.03 0.90
N CYS A 121 1.60 -0.27 1.16
CA CYS A 121 2.60 0.75 1.50
C CYS A 121 2.98 1.69 0.34
N ALA A 122 2.55 1.40 -0.88
CA ALA A 122 2.91 2.14 -2.09
C ALA A 122 4.42 2.38 -2.20
N THR A 123 4.86 3.62 -2.40
CA THR A 123 6.27 4.01 -2.55
C THR A 123 7.01 4.21 -1.22
N GLY A 124 6.43 3.80 -0.09
CA GLY A 124 7.12 3.65 1.20
C GLY A 124 7.00 4.82 2.17
N GLU A 125 6.30 5.90 1.83
CA GLU A 125 6.14 7.08 2.70
C GLU A 125 5.50 6.73 4.03
N GLU A 126 4.49 5.83 4.05
CA GLU A 126 3.83 5.39 5.27
C GLU A 126 4.75 4.56 6.18
N PRO A 127 5.39 3.45 5.74
CA PRO A 127 6.26 2.69 6.61
C PRO A 127 7.47 3.48 7.08
N TYR A 128 8.00 4.43 6.32
CA TYR A 128 9.08 5.30 6.80
C TYR A 128 8.60 6.37 7.78
N THR A 129 7.38 6.92 7.60
CA THR A 129 6.75 7.77 8.64
C THR A 129 6.59 6.99 9.93
N LEU A 130 6.04 5.78 9.83
CA LEU A 130 5.86 4.89 10.98
C LEU A 130 7.21 4.60 11.67
N ALA A 131 8.26 4.28 10.90
CA ALA A 131 9.60 4.05 11.45
C ALA A 131 10.16 5.28 12.18
N MET A 132 9.98 6.49 11.63
CA MET A 132 10.41 7.73 12.28
C MET A 132 9.69 7.92 13.61
N VAL A 133 8.37 7.76 13.63
CA VAL A 133 7.54 7.92 14.83
C VAL A 133 7.88 6.87 15.89
N LEU A 134 8.04 5.62 15.50
CA LEU A 134 8.41 4.53 16.40
C LEU A 134 9.82 4.66 16.96
N GLU A 135 10.75 5.23 16.19
CA GLU A 135 12.11 5.48 16.63
C GLU A 135 12.15 6.58 17.72
N GLU A 136 11.34 7.65 17.58
CA GLU A 136 11.18 8.65 18.64
C GLU A 136 10.57 8.03 19.90
N PHE A 137 9.55 7.18 19.72
CA PHE A 137 8.93 6.48 20.84
C PHE A 137 9.93 5.54 21.54
N ARG A 138 10.75 4.80 20.76
CA ARG A 138 11.80 3.91 21.28
C ARG A 138 12.83 4.64 22.12
N GLN A 139 13.24 5.84 21.71
CA GLN A 139 14.20 6.65 22.44
C GLN A 139 13.64 7.19 23.77
N ALA A 140 12.33 7.38 23.86
CA ALA A 140 11.64 7.86 25.05
C ALA A 140 11.20 6.74 26.00
N HIS A 141 11.13 5.47 25.55
CA HIS A 141 10.56 4.37 26.32
C HIS A 141 11.52 3.17 26.36
N GLN A 142 12.18 3.00 27.48
CA GLN A 142 13.09 1.86 27.70
C GLN A 142 12.34 0.51 27.57
N GLY A 143 12.97 -0.46 26.93
CA GLY A 143 12.38 -1.77 26.71
C GLY A 143 11.49 -1.88 25.46
N PHE A 144 11.16 -0.78 24.77
CA PHE A 144 10.47 -0.82 23.50
C PHE A 144 11.44 -1.02 22.35
N ASP A 145 11.16 -1.97 21.48
CA ASP A 145 11.79 -2.10 20.16
C ASP A 145 10.74 -2.52 19.12
N TYR A 146 11.03 -2.37 17.83
CA TYR A 146 10.04 -2.59 16.78
C TYR A 146 10.64 -3.14 15.50
N LYS A 147 9.78 -3.80 14.71
CA LYS A 147 10.00 -4.17 13.32
C LYS A 147 8.76 -3.88 12.49
N ILE A 148 8.94 -3.54 11.23
CA ILE A 148 7.87 -3.23 10.30
C ILE A 148 7.95 -4.18 9.11
N VAL A 149 6.82 -4.77 8.75
CA VAL A 149 6.63 -5.37 7.42
C VAL A 149 5.82 -4.38 6.60
N ALA A 150 6.29 -4.05 5.41
CA ALA A 150 5.60 -3.19 4.46
C ALA A 150 5.26 -4.02 3.22
N SER A 151 4.03 -3.98 2.76
CA SER A 151 3.62 -4.77 1.60
C SER A 151 2.80 -3.97 0.62
N ASP A 152 2.96 -4.30 -0.66
CA ASP A 152 2.15 -3.80 -1.77
C ASP A 152 2.06 -4.88 -2.85
N ILE A 153 1.10 -4.76 -3.75
CA ILE A 153 1.02 -5.65 -4.92
C ILE A 153 1.91 -5.17 -6.06
N SER A 154 2.19 -3.87 -6.13
CA SER A 154 3.03 -3.24 -7.15
C SER A 154 4.51 -3.46 -6.85
N THR A 155 5.17 -4.23 -7.71
CA THR A 155 6.62 -4.47 -7.64
C THR A 155 7.40 -3.18 -7.79
N ARG A 156 6.99 -2.33 -8.74
CA ARG A 156 7.62 -1.02 -8.97
C ARG A 156 7.51 -0.09 -7.76
N ALA A 157 6.37 -0.12 -7.06
CA ALA A 157 6.21 0.66 -5.83
C ALA A 157 7.15 0.16 -4.72
N LEU A 158 7.24 -1.17 -4.56
CA LEU A 158 8.16 -1.77 -3.58
C LEU A 158 9.63 -1.51 -3.88
N GLU A 159 10.03 -1.50 -5.16
CA GLU A 159 11.39 -1.13 -5.58
C GLU A 159 11.70 0.32 -5.18
N ALA A 160 10.78 1.27 -5.46
CA ALA A 160 10.91 2.66 -5.04
C ALA A 160 10.99 2.77 -3.50
N ALA A 161 10.11 2.08 -2.78
CA ALA A 161 10.10 2.05 -1.31
C ALA A 161 11.42 1.50 -0.75
N SER A 162 11.91 0.39 -1.29
CA SER A 162 13.16 -0.25 -0.86
C SER A 162 14.40 0.62 -1.13
N SER A 163 14.41 1.39 -2.21
CA SER A 163 15.50 2.34 -2.50
C SER A 163 15.62 3.42 -1.44
N ALA A 164 14.48 3.79 -0.83
CA ALA A 164 14.35 4.82 0.20
C ALA A 164 14.88 6.20 -0.24
N VAL A 165 14.84 6.49 -1.54
CA VAL A 165 15.29 7.74 -2.15
C VAL A 165 14.07 8.49 -2.69
N TYR A 166 13.94 9.74 -2.30
CA TYR A 166 12.80 10.58 -2.64
C TYR A 166 13.26 11.93 -3.15
N HIS A 167 12.54 12.51 -4.11
CA HIS A 167 12.72 13.90 -4.47
C HIS A 167 12.44 14.81 -3.26
N ALA A 168 13.17 15.92 -3.12
CA ALA A 168 13.07 16.83 -1.99
C ALA A 168 11.63 17.33 -1.73
N ASP A 169 10.83 17.50 -2.79
CA ASP A 169 9.43 17.93 -2.68
C ASP A 169 8.54 16.89 -1.98
N ARG A 170 8.87 15.59 -2.12
CA ARG A 170 8.09 14.52 -1.47
C ARG A 170 8.18 14.55 0.05
N VAL A 171 9.28 15.07 0.58
CA VAL A 171 9.52 15.14 2.02
C VAL A 171 9.12 16.49 2.65
N ILE A 172 8.45 17.38 1.89
CA ILE A 172 7.91 18.64 2.44
C ILE A 172 7.06 18.41 3.69
N PRO A 173 6.15 17.42 3.74
CA PRO A 173 5.31 17.18 4.92
C PRO A 173 6.06 16.65 6.14
N VAL A 174 7.30 16.17 5.99
CA VAL A 174 8.10 15.67 7.12
C VAL A 174 8.48 16.82 8.05
N PRO A 175 8.25 16.75 9.38
CA PRO A 175 8.62 17.79 10.31
C PRO A 175 10.13 18.12 10.27
N PRO A 176 10.55 19.39 10.47
CA PRO A 176 11.97 19.79 10.37
C PRO A 176 12.91 19.01 11.30
N SER A 177 12.46 18.68 12.51
CA SER A 177 13.22 17.85 13.47
C SER A 177 13.51 16.46 12.92
N TYR A 178 12.51 15.81 12.32
CA TYR A 178 12.63 14.50 11.71
C TYR A 178 13.49 14.54 10.45
N LYS A 179 13.36 15.58 9.61
CA LYS A 179 14.24 15.78 8.43
C LYS A 179 15.72 15.80 8.84
N LYS A 180 16.06 16.60 9.86
CA LYS A 180 17.43 16.72 10.35
C LYS A 180 17.95 15.39 10.92
N LYS A 181 17.08 14.64 11.59
CA LYS A 181 17.45 13.43 12.31
C LYS A 181 17.53 12.21 11.40
N TYR A 182 16.61 12.05 10.43
CA TYR A 182 16.38 10.81 9.70
C TYR A 182 16.63 10.87 8.19
N LEU A 183 16.89 12.04 7.61
CA LEU A 183 17.13 12.19 6.19
C LEU A 183 18.59 12.57 5.89
N LEU A 184 19.12 11.98 4.83
CA LEU A 184 20.40 12.33 4.22
C LEU A 184 20.11 13.06 2.91
N ARG A 185 20.69 14.24 2.71
CA ARG A 185 20.57 14.99 1.46
C ARG A 185 21.63 14.55 0.47
N SER A 186 21.28 14.56 -0.82
CA SER A 186 22.27 14.44 -1.90
C SER A 186 23.33 15.54 -1.76
N ARG A 187 24.58 15.18 -2.09
CA ARG A 187 25.68 16.15 -2.20
C ARG A 187 25.73 16.80 -3.60
N ASP A 188 25.03 16.18 -4.55
CA ASP A 188 24.91 16.68 -5.91
C ASP A 188 23.80 17.73 -5.97
N PRO A 189 24.09 19.00 -6.28
CA PRO A 189 23.10 20.08 -6.35
C PRO A 189 22.07 19.85 -7.48
N ASP A 190 22.45 19.14 -8.53
CA ASP A 190 21.56 18.84 -9.67
C ASP A 190 20.60 17.67 -9.39
N ARG A 191 20.79 17.00 -8.24
CA ARG A 191 19.90 15.92 -7.76
C ARG A 191 19.28 16.30 -6.43
N PRO A 192 18.13 16.98 -6.43
CA PRO A 192 17.43 17.37 -5.21
C PRO A 192 16.74 16.15 -4.56
N GLU A 193 17.56 15.18 -4.17
CA GLU A 193 17.12 13.93 -3.58
C GLU A 193 17.49 13.86 -2.10
N VAL A 194 16.67 13.13 -1.36
CA VAL A 194 16.94 12.75 0.02
C VAL A 194 16.81 11.24 0.16
N ARG A 195 17.59 10.67 1.07
CA ARG A 195 17.52 9.25 1.40
C ARG A 195 17.21 9.06 2.86
N ILE A 196 16.34 8.11 3.18
CA ILE A 196 16.09 7.68 4.55
C ILE A 196 17.36 7.05 5.12
N LYS A 197 17.73 7.38 6.36
CA LYS A 197 18.90 6.80 7.03
C LYS A 197 18.78 5.28 7.19
N LYS A 198 19.95 4.62 7.20
CA LYS A 198 20.06 3.15 7.26
C LYS A 198 19.38 2.56 8.50
N GLU A 199 19.49 3.21 9.64
CA GLU A 199 18.90 2.77 10.91
C GLU A 199 17.39 2.55 10.84
N LEU A 200 16.64 3.37 10.08
CA LEU A 200 15.21 3.17 9.85
C LEU A 200 14.94 2.12 8.75
N ARG A 201 15.76 2.13 7.69
CA ARG A 201 15.61 1.15 6.60
C ARG A 201 15.78 -0.28 7.08
N ASP A 202 16.71 -0.52 8.00
CA ASP A 202 16.98 -1.85 8.57
C ASP A 202 15.85 -2.40 9.44
N LYS A 203 14.91 -1.54 9.85
CA LYS A 203 13.70 -1.93 10.61
C LYS A 203 12.54 -2.35 9.74
N ILE A 204 12.64 -2.21 8.40
CA ILE A 204 11.54 -2.43 7.46
C ILE A 204 11.89 -3.56 6.48
N GLY A 205 11.06 -4.59 6.46
CA GLY A 205 11.06 -5.62 5.42
C GLY A 205 9.96 -5.37 4.41
N PHE A 206 10.26 -5.47 3.11
CA PHE A 206 9.31 -5.28 2.02
C PHE A 206 8.89 -6.62 1.41
N LEU A 207 7.58 -6.82 1.20
CA LEU A 207 7.01 -8.03 0.63
C LEU A 207 5.94 -7.69 -0.41
N ARG A 208 5.92 -8.44 -1.51
CA ARG A 208 4.81 -8.37 -2.46
C ARG A 208 3.68 -9.25 -1.96
N ILE A 209 2.49 -8.66 -1.76
CA ILE A 209 1.30 -9.35 -1.27
C ILE A 209 0.09 -8.94 -2.11
N ASN A 210 -0.66 -9.94 -2.59
CA ASN A 210 -2.00 -9.73 -3.10
C ASN A 210 -3.01 -9.94 -1.95
N PHE A 211 -3.83 -8.94 -1.65
CA PHE A 211 -4.85 -9.07 -0.60
C PHE A 211 -5.98 -10.04 -0.96
N MET A 212 -6.04 -10.46 -2.22
CA MET A 212 -6.97 -11.52 -2.65
C MET A 212 -6.50 -12.91 -2.25
N ASP A 213 -5.23 -13.09 -1.87
CA ASP A 213 -4.70 -14.38 -1.44
C ASP A 213 -5.39 -14.85 -0.15
N GLU A 214 -5.68 -16.15 -0.06
CA GLU A 214 -6.31 -16.76 1.11
C GLU A 214 -5.41 -16.72 2.34
N ARG A 215 -4.09 -16.77 2.14
CA ARG A 215 -3.07 -16.73 3.19
C ARG A 215 -1.96 -15.77 2.84
N PHE A 216 -1.52 -15.02 3.84
CA PHE A 216 -0.35 -14.17 3.69
C PHE A 216 0.91 -14.90 4.19
N PRO A 217 2.10 -14.58 3.67
CA PRO A 217 3.36 -15.28 3.99
C PRO A 217 3.95 -14.82 5.34
N PHE A 218 3.15 -14.89 6.40
CA PHE A 218 3.54 -14.50 7.73
C PHE A 218 3.45 -15.69 8.70
N ASP A 219 4.54 -15.91 9.44
CA ASP A 219 4.62 -16.96 10.49
C ASP A 219 4.15 -16.44 11.87
N GLY A 220 3.85 -15.15 12.01
CA GLY A 220 3.50 -14.53 13.28
C GLY A 220 2.37 -13.52 13.18
N GLN A 221 2.08 -12.89 14.31
CA GLN A 221 1.04 -11.88 14.43
C GLN A 221 1.64 -10.50 14.67
N PHE A 222 0.92 -9.51 14.19
CA PHE A 222 1.24 -8.07 14.35
C PHE A 222 0.54 -7.47 15.57
N ASP A 223 1.17 -6.51 16.18
CA ASP A 223 0.58 -5.68 17.22
C ASP A 223 -0.30 -4.59 16.64
N VAL A 224 0.10 -4.05 15.49
CA VAL A 224 -0.64 -3.02 14.77
C VAL A 224 -0.56 -3.28 13.28
N ILE A 225 -1.70 -3.19 12.59
CA ILE A 225 -1.81 -3.22 11.13
C ILE A 225 -2.32 -1.85 10.67
N PHE A 226 -1.57 -1.19 9.80
CA PHE A 226 -2.00 -0.02 9.03
C PHE A 226 -2.49 -0.51 7.67
N CYS A 227 -3.77 -0.33 7.36
CA CYS A 227 -4.35 -0.60 6.06
C CYS A 227 -5.16 0.63 5.62
N ARG A 228 -4.46 1.67 5.21
CA ARG A 228 -5.02 3.00 5.00
C ARG A 228 -5.12 3.37 3.53
N ASN A 229 -6.33 3.83 3.14
CA ASN A 229 -6.62 4.25 1.77
C ASN A 229 -6.40 3.14 0.73
N VAL A 230 -6.66 1.90 1.10
CA VAL A 230 -6.48 0.69 0.32
C VAL A 230 -7.81 0.02 0.03
N ILE A 231 -8.64 -0.18 1.06
CA ILE A 231 -9.90 -0.92 0.89
C ILE A 231 -10.95 -0.15 0.07
N ILE A 232 -10.74 1.13 -0.17
CA ILE A 232 -11.61 1.97 -1.04
C ILE A 232 -11.68 1.48 -2.49
N TYR A 233 -10.74 0.64 -2.93
CA TYR A 233 -10.70 0.12 -4.30
C TYR A 233 -11.53 -1.14 -4.49
N PHE A 234 -11.99 -1.78 -3.40
CA PHE A 234 -12.73 -3.04 -3.39
C PHE A 234 -14.22 -2.81 -3.15
N ASP A 235 -15.05 -3.77 -3.55
CA ASP A 235 -16.44 -3.81 -3.11
C ASP A 235 -16.57 -4.24 -1.64
N ARG A 236 -17.75 -4.11 -1.09
CA ARG A 236 -18.00 -4.31 0.34
C ARG A 236 -17.72 -5.72 0.83
N GLU A 237 -18.08 -6.72 0.08
CA GLU A 237 -17.86 -8.12 0.40
C GLU A 237 -16.36 -8.44 0.39
N THR A 238 -15.65 -7.96 -0.63
CA THR A 238 -14.19 -8.11 -0.75
C THR A 238 -13.46 -7.38 0.39
N GLN A 239 -13.91 -6.16 0.77
CA GLN A 239 -13.37 -5.43 1.92
C GLN A 239 -13.47 -6.26 3.20
N GLU A 240 -14.66 -6.81 3.51
CA GLU A 240 -14.90 -7.62 4.71
C GLU A 240 -14.03 -8.87 4.71
N ARG A 241 -13.90 -9.56 3.57
CA ARG A 241 -13.04 -10.73 3.40
C ARG A 241 -11.57 -10.41 3.62
N ILE A 242 -11.06 -9.32 3.02
CA ILE A 242 -9.66 -8.88 3.17
C ILE A 242 -9.36 -8.53 4.63
N LEU A 243 -10.20 -7.71 5.25
CA LEU A 243 -10.01 -7.30 6.64
C LEU A 243 -10.18 -8.47 7.61
N GLY A 244 -11.11 -9.38 7.35
CA GLY A 244 -11.26 -10.62 8.11
C GLY A 244 -10.01 -11.51 8.01
N ASN A 245 -9.38 -11.58 6.83
CA ASN A 245 -8.12 -12.28 6.66
C ASN A 245 -6.97 -11.57 7.41
N MET A 246 -6.88 -10.24 7.36
CA MET A 246 -5.89 -9.46 8.13
C MET A 246 -6.05 -9.65 9.63
N CYS A 247 -7.28 -9.77 10.14
CA CYS A 247 -7.54 -10.03 11.56
C CYS A 247 -6.91 -11.33 12.07
N LYS A 248 -6.71 -12.34 11.22
CA LYS A 248 -6.03 -13.59 11.62
C LYS A 248 -4.57 -13.35 12.01
N TYR A 249 -3.94 -12.34 11.40
CA TYR A 249 -2.55 -11.94 11.64
C TYR A 249 -2.41 -10.81 12.66
N LEU A 250 -3.49 -10.27 13.17
CA LEU A 250 -3.49 -9.26 14.24
C LEU A 250 -3.57 -9.98 15.60
N ARG A 251 -2.77 -9.60 16.58
CA ARG A 251 -2.84 -10.15 17.93
C ARG A 251 -4.18 -9.81 18.59
N GLN A 252 -4.65 -10.64 19.51
CA GLN A 252 -5.75 -10.26 20.40
C GLN A 252 -5.38 -9.00 21.18
N GLY A 253 -6.26 -7.99 21.18
CA GLY A 253 -5.97 -6.67 21.70
C GLY A 253 -4.99 -5.83 20.87
N GLY A 254 -4.56 -6.32 19.70
CA GLY A 254 -3.83 -5.54 18.69
C GLY A 254 -4.75 -4.60 17.94
N ASN A 255 -4.17 -3.67 17.17
CA ASN A 255 -4.94 -2.58 16.57
C ASN A 255 -4.87 -2.61 15.04
N LEU A 256 -6.04 -2.41 14.40
CA LEU A 256 -6.19 -2.12 12.97
C LEU A 256 -6.47 -0.64 12.79
N ILE A 257 -5.70 0.02 11.93
CA ILE A 257 -5.86 1.45 11.60
C ILE A 257 -6.19 1.56 10.11
N LEU A 258 -7.33 2.18 9.81
CA LEU A 258 -7.81 2.44 8.44
C LEU A 258 -7.63 3.92 8.09
N GLY A 259 -7.74 4.28 6.80
CA GLY A 259 -7.75 5.68 6.36
C GLY A 259 -9.08 6.37 6.70
N HIS A 260 -9.07 7.70 6.77
CA HIS A 260 -10.21 8.52 7.22
C HIS A 260 -11.50 8.31 6.41
N SER A 261 -11.41 7.94 5.14
CA SER A 261 -12.57 7.67 4.28
C SER A 261 -13.10 6.23 4.37
N GLU A 262 -12.47 5.39 5.21
CA GLU A 262 -12.77 3.96 5.31
C GLU A 262 -13.57 3.65 6.58
N THR A 263 -14.54 2.75 6.52
CA THR A 263 -15.39 2.42 7.66
C THR A 263 -15.72 0.92 7.68
N LEU A 264 -15.84 0.36 8.89
CA LEU A 264 -16.30 -1.02 9.13
C LEU A 264 -17.81 -1.13 9.36
N THR A 265 -18.56 -0.04 9.24
CA THR A 265 -20.01 -0.04 9.48
C THR A 265 -20.70 -1.14 8.65
N GLY A 266 -21.43 -2.04 9.29
CA GLY A 266 -22.15 -3.16 8.65
C GLY A 266 -21.29 -4.36 8.26
N MET A 267 -20.00 -4.42 8.66
CA MET A 267 -19.15 -5.62 8.54
C MET A 267 -19.18 -6.43 9.83
N ASN A 268 -19.15 -7.76 9.70
CA ASN A 268 -19.06 -8.67 10.83
C ASN A 268 -17.60 -9.11 11.04
N LEU A 269 -16.84 -8.31 11.75
CA LEU A 269 -15.42 -8.53 12.01
C LEU A 269 -15.17 -8.61 13.53
N PRO A 270 -14.15 -9.38 13.99
CA PRO A 270 -13.80 -9.48 15.40
C PRO A 270 -13.02 -8.22 15.87
N LEU A 271 -13.63 -7.05 15.66
CA LEU A 271 -13.02 -5.75 15.90
C LEU A 271 -13.97 -4.83 16.70
N ARG A 272 -13.41 -4.08 17.63
CA ARG A 272 -14.11 -3.05 18.40
C ARG A 272 -13.51 -1.68 18.11
N GLY A 273 -14.35 -0.68 17.84
CA GLY A 273 -13.90 0.70 17.65
C GLY A 273 -13.31 1.31 18.95
N LEU A 274 -12.15 1.95 18.82
CA LEU A 274 -11.50 2.72 19.91
C LEU A 274 -11.52 4.22 19.65
N ALA A 275 -11.41 4.62 18.39
CA ALA A 275 -11.47 5.99 17.89
C ALA A 275 -11.92 5.93 16.41
N PRO A 276 -12.20 7.05 15.74
CA PRO A 276 -12.46 7.07 14.31
C PRO A 276 -11.35 6.32 13.58
N THR A 277 -11.74 5.36 12.74
CA THR A 277 -10.84 4.50 11.93
C THR A 277 -9.78 3.69 12.68
N VAL A 278 -9.83 3.64 14.01
CA VAL A 278 -8.94 2.86 14.88
C VAL A 278 -9.72 1.78 15.60
N TYR A 279 -9.34 0.53 15.41
CA TYR A 279 -10.05 -0.63 15.92
C TYR A 279 -9.12 -1.55 16.71
N GLU A 280 -9.66 -2.26 17.72
CA GLU A 280 -8.96 -3.26 18.52
C GLU A 280 -9.52 -4.65 18.22
N ARG A 281 -8.67 -5.65 18.04
CA ARG A 281 -9.09 -7.04 17.89
C ARG A 281 -9.61 -7.60 19.22
N LEU A 282 -10.81 -8.20 19.16
CA LEU A 282 -11.49 -8.87 20.28
C LEU A 282 -10.86 -10.23 20.60
#